data_5caace04b2112f001e2832021fdd9c67
#
_entry.id   5caace04b2112f001e2832021fdd9c67
#
_cell.length_a   1.000
_cell.length_b   1.000
_cell.length_c   1.000
_cell.angle_alpha   90.00
_cell.angle_beta   90.00
_cell.angle_gamma   90.00
#
_symmetry.space_group_name_H-M   'P 1'
#
loop_
_entity.id
_entity.type
_entity.pdbx_description
1 polymer ?
#
loop_
_entity_poly.entity_id
_entity_poly.type
_entity_poly.pdbx_seq_one_letter_code
_entity_poly.pdbx_strand_id
1 'polypeptide(L)'
;NLTILPQFNVSIQASGGGTACSGSGVLLSMTTFASAANTYQWSDANGVISGATSSTYTATSSGTYSLTVTNPSGCTATSNAVAVSIITVSTPTGMYASNLQLNKGTMNWSAVTNANHYDIRFRAQGSATWTTLMLNLPNTSQQKTGLASSTTYEWEVRSACSTDSSSVSAWSSTQSFTTLT
;
A
#
# COMPACT_ATOMS: atom_id res chain seq x y z
N ASN A 1 3.50 -55.97 5.62
CA ASN A 1 2.99 -54.93 6.53
C ASN A 1 3.04 -53.61 5.78
N LEU A 2 1.87 -53.08 5.45
CA LEU A 2 1.74 -51.71 4.91
C LEU A 2 1.83 -50.74 6.11
N THR A 3 2.95 -50.03 6.25
CA THR A 3 3.10 -49.00 7.26
C THR A 3 2.47 -47.72 6.73
N ILE A 4 1.30 -47.36 7.25
CA ILE A 4 0.69 -46.05 6.98
C ILE A 4 1.51 -45.04 7.79
N LEU A 5 2.32 -44.22 7.11
CA LEU A 5 3.03 -43.11 7.75
C LEU A 5 2.00 -42.06 8.16
N PRO A 6 2.11 -41.48 9.38
CA PRO A 6 1.17 -40.45 9.81
C PRO A 6 1.24 -39.24 8.86
N GLN A 7 0.09 -38.91 8.27
CA GLN A 7 -0.06 -37.71 7.48
C GLN A 7 0.03 -36.50 8.42
N PHE A 8 0.95 -35.56 8.14
CA PHE A 8 1.02 -34.30 8.88
C PHE A 8 0.33 -33.18 8.08
N ASN A 9 -0.33 -32.29 8.79
CA ASN A 9 -1.03 -31.17 8.19
C ASN A 9 -0.16 -29.92 8.26
N VAL A 10 -0.19 -29.15 7.17
CA VAL A 10 0.46 -27.84 7.06
C VAL A 10 -0.61 -26.79 6.82
N SER A 11 -0.55 -25.70 7.56
CA SER A 11 -1.42 -24.54 7.36
C SER A 11 -0.60 -23.28 7.41
N ILE A 12 -0.98 -22.30 6.59
CA ILE A 12 -0.37 -20.97 6.54
C ILE A 12 -1.42 -19.90 6.74
N GLN A 13 -0.98 -18.74 7.20
CA GLN A 13 -1.77 -17.53 7.33
C GLN A 13 -1.00 -16.32 6.80
N ALA A 14 -1.75 -15.27 6.46
CA ALA A 14 -1.21 -13.97 6.06
C ALA A 14 -1.35 -12.95 7.19
N SER A 15 -0.34 -12.12 7.39
CA SER A 15 -0.45 -10.92 8.23
C SER A 15 -1.43 -9.91 7.61
N GLY A 16 -2.04 -9.06 8.44
CA GLY A 16 -2.89 -7.96 7.97
C GLY A 16 -4.07 -8.38 7.09
N GLY A 17 -4.62 -9.60 7.28
CA GLY A 17 -5.70 -10.11 6.44
C GLY A 17 -5.31 -10.35 4.98
N GLY A 18 -4.03 -10.48 4.67
CA GLY A 18 -3.53 -10.74 3.32
C GLY A 18 -3.43 -9.48 2.44
N THR A 19 -3.49 -8.29 3.01
CA THR A 19 -3.46 -7.04 2.25
C THR A 19 -2.33 -6.14 2.74
N ALA A 20 -1.57 -5.54 1.81
CA ALA A 20 -0.56 -4.55 2.11
C ALA A 20 -0.48 -3.48 1.02
N CYS A 21 0.06 -2.31 1.35
CA CYS A 21 0.40 -1.29 0.37
C CYS A 21 1.66 -1.68 -0.43
N SER A 22 1.76 -1.21 -1.67
CA SER A 22 2.96 -1.40 -2.49
C SER A 22 4.20 -0.83 -1.79
N GLY A 23 5.34 -1.51 -1.93
CA GLY A 23 6.56 -1.18 -1.18
C GLY A 23 6.67 -1.85 0.19
N SER A 24 5.54 -2.28 0.76
CA SER A 24 5.49 -3.16 1.94
C SER A 24 5.38 -4.62 1.52
N GLY A 25 5.08 -5.56 2.23
CA GLY A 25 4.79 -6.94 1.86
C GLY A 25 3.82 -7.57 2.85
N VAL A 26 3.21 -8.64 2.46
CA VAL A 26 2.39 -9.48 3.33
C VAL A 26 3.27 -10.62 3.83
N LEU A 27 3.50 -10.68 5.15
CA LEU A 27 4.19 -11.81 5.75
C LEU A 27 3.25 -13.02 5.76
N LEU A 28 3.67 -14.09 5.10
CA LEU A 28 3.06 -15.42 5.16
C LEU A 28 3.83 -16.27 6.16
N SER A 29 3.13 -16.93 7.05
CA SER A 29 3.73 -17.76 8.09
C SER A 29 2.98 -19.07 8.27
N MET A 30 3.71 -20.11 8.61
CA MET A 30 3.13 -21.39 8.99
C MET A 30 2.45 -21.26 10.36
N THR A 31 1.25 -21.82 10.50
CA THR A 31 0.50 -21.85 11.77
C THR A 31 0.67 -23.14 12.54
N THR A 32 1.19 -24.18 11.88
CA THR A 32 1.57 -25.45 12.48
C THR A 32 3.03 -25.42 12.92
N PHE A 33 3.47 -26.36 13.75
CA PHE A 33 4.84 -26.37 14.27
C PHE A 33 5.88 -26.46 13.16
N ALA A 34 6.70 -25.41 13.02
CA ALA A 34 7.90 -25.44 12.23
C ALA A 34 8.97 -26.27 12.95
N SER A 35 9.57 -27.23 12.25
CA SER A 35 10.73 -27.97 12.75
C SER A 35 11.96 -27.58 11.93
N ALA A 36 13.09 -27.35 12.59
CA ALA A 36 14.35 -27.09 11.93
C ALA A 36 14.85 -28.25 11.04
N ALA A 37 14.31 -29.45 11.25
CA ALA A 37 14.62 -30.61 10.43
C ALA A 37 13.77 -30.73 9.15
N ASN A 38 12.72 -29.89 9.01
CA ASN A 38 11.90 -29.86 7.80
C ASN A 38 12.52 -28.96 6.74
N THR A 39 12.26 -29.27 5.48
CA THR A 39 12.53 -28.35 4.36
C THR A 39 11.22 -27.72 3.89
N TYR A 40 11.33 -26.50 3.40
CA TYR A 40 10.22 -25.65 3.02
C TYR A 40 10.37 -25.18 1.58
N GLN A 41 9.27 -25.05 0.87
CA GLN A 41 9.26 -24.48 -0.48
C GLN A 41 7.94 -23.74 -0.71
N TRP A 42 8.03 -22.44 -0.92
CA TRP A 42 6.88 -21.61 -1.30
C TRP A 42 6.64 -21.67 -2.81
N SER A 43 5.36 -21.59 -3.15
CA SER A 43 4.87 -21.56 -4.53
C SER A 43 3.77 -20.52 -4.70
N ASP A 44 3.65 -19.98 -5.89
CA ASP A 44 2.54 -19.12 -6.34
C ASP A 44 1.82 -19.77 -7.54
N ALA A 45 0.95 -19.00 -8.22
CA ALA A 45 0.24 -19.45 -9.41
C ALA A 45 1.16 -19.80 -10.60
N ASN A 46 2.40 -19.30 -10.62
CA ASN A 46 3.41 -19.57 -11.65
C ASN A 46 4.27 -20.79 -11.32
N GLY A 47 4.12 -21.36 -10.12
CA GLY A 47 4.87 -22.52 -9.65
C GLY A 47 5.79 -22.19 -8.47
N VAL A 48 6.91 -22.90 -8.41
CA VAL A 48 7.90 -22.79 -7.32
C VAL A 48 8.59 -21.43 -7.33
N ILE A 49 8.60 -20.74 -6.17
CA ILE A 49 9.32 -19.50 -5.98
C ILE A 49 10.77 -19.81 -5.62
N SER A 50 11.69 -19.53 -6.54
CA SER A 50 13.12 -19.85 -6.37
C SER A 50 13.68 -19.20 -5.10
N GLY A 51 14.38 -20.00 -4.27
CA GLY A 51 15.01 -19.53 -3.03
C GLY A 51 14.08 -19.29 -1.85
N ALA A 52 12.76 -19.44 -2.02
CA ALA A 52 11.79 -19.27 -0.92
C ALA A 52 11.67 -20.58 -0.09
N THR A 53 12.68 -20.82 0.73
CA THR A 53 12.87 -22.10 1.48
C THR A 53 12.82 -21.93 3.00
N SER A 54 12.27 -20.81 3.48
CA SER A 54 12.06 -20.58 4.93
C SER A 54 10.62 -20.94 5.34
N SER A 55 10.38 -21.12 6.64
CA SER A 55 9.02 -21.32 7.20
C SER A 55 8.12 -20.10 7.07
N THR A 56 8.69 -18.95 6.69
CA THR A 56 7.98 -17.69 6.39
C THR A 56 8.37 -17.18 5.02
N TYR A 57 7.49 -16.40 4.40
CA TYR A 57 7.74 -15.72 3.13
C TYR A 57 7.06 -14.36 3.12
N THR A 58 7.74 -13.34 2.62
CA THR A 58 7.12 -12.02 2.43
C THR A 58 6.72 -11.85 0.97
N ALA A 59 5.41 -11.91 0.73
CA ALA A 59 4.85 -11.72 -0.60
C ALA A 59 4.77 -10.22 -0.92
N THR A 60 5.43 -9.79 -1.98
CA THR A 60 5.47 -8.40 -2.49
C THR A 60 4.64 -8.18 -3.74
N SER A 61 3.96 -9.23 -4.22
CA SER A 61 3.06 -9.20 -5.36
C SER A 61 1.72 -9.79 -5.00
N SER A 62 0.65 -9.31 -5.63
CA SER A 62 -0.68 -9.92 -5.49
C SER A 62 -0.67 -11.31 -6.12
N GLY A 63 -1.34 -12.26 -5.48
CA GLY A 63 -1.39 -13.64 -5.95
C GLY A 63 -1.91 -14.59 -4.90
N THR A 64 -1.86 -15.88 -5.22
CA THR A 64 -2.22 -16.97 -4.30
C THR A 64 -0.97 -17.79 -3.99
N TYR A 65 -0.70 -17.98 -2.73
CA TYR A 65 0.53 -18.62 -2.24
C TYR A 65 0.21 -19.89 -1.46
N SER A 66 1.10 -20.86 -1.55
CA SER A 66 1.07 -22.10 -0.77
C SER A 66 2.48 -22.49 -0.33
N LEU A 67 2.57 -23.31 0.70
CA LEU A 67 3.81 -23.85 1.27
C LEU A 67 3.81 -25.37 1.19
N THR A 68 4.82 -25.95 0.57
CA THR A 68 5.12 -27.38 0.64
C THR A 68 6.19 -27.60 1.69
N VAL A 69 5.94 -28.51 2.61
CA VAL A 69 6.86 -28.93 3.69
C VAL A 69 7.24 -30.38 3.47
N THR A 70 8.54 -30.67 3.55
CA THR A 70 9.06 -32.06 3.52
C THR A 70 9.72 -32.36 4.85
N ASN A 71 9.31 -33.44 5.51
CA ASN A 71 9.92 -33.86 6.77
C ASN A 71 11.20 -34.69 6.53
N PRO A 72 11.99 -35.00 7.58
CA PRO A 72 13.23 -35.78 7.43
C PRO A 72 13.04 -37.21 6.88
N SER A 73 11.83 -37.75 6.97
CA SER A 73 11.50 -39.05 6.39
C SER A 73 11.14 -38.99 4.90
N GLY A 74 11.19 -37.78 4.28
CA GLY A 74 10.86 -37.58 2.89
C GLY A 74 9.36 -37.43 2.60
N CYS A 75 8.48 -37.42 3.62
CA CYS A 75 7.05 -37.19 3.43
C CYS A 75 6.79 -35.71 3.18
N THR A 76 5.92 -35.39 2.23
CA THR A 76 5.53 -34.02 1.85
C THR A 76 4.09 -33.74 2.23
N ALA A 77 3.81 -32.49 2.61
CA ALA A 77 2.46 -31.94 2.76
C ALA A 77 2.41 -30.50 2.22
N THR A 78 1.31 -30.15 1.57
CA THR A 78 1.07 -28.80 1.06
C THR A 78 -0.01 -28.11 1.87
N SER A 79 0.18 -26.83 2.18
CA SER A 79 -0.74 -26.02 2.97
C SER A 79 -2.03 -25.69 2.20
N ASN A 80 -2.99 -25.07 2.92
CA ASN A 80 -4.03 -24.27 2.30
C ASN A 80 -3.41 -23.18 1.41
N ALA A 81 -4.15 -22.74 0.41
CA ALA A 81 -3.80 -21.58 -0.41
C ALA A 81 -4.24 -20.28 0.32
N VAL A 82 -3.40 -19.25 0.29
CA VAL A 82 -3.66 -17.94 0.88
C VAL A 82 -3.55 -16.86 -0.20
N ALA A 83 -4.61 -16.06 -0.34
CA ALA A 83 -4.62 -14.91 -1.26
C ALA A 83 -3.91 -13.71 -0.63
N VAL A 84 -3.10 -13.03 -1.44
CA VAL A 84 -2.42 -11.77 -1.09
C VAL A 84 -2.85 -10.69 -2.08
N SER A 85 -3.13 -9.49 -1.56
CA SER A 85 -3.46 -8.30 -2.33
C SER A 85 -2.46 -7.18 -2.01
N ILE A 86 -1.66 -6.78 -2.98
CA ILE A 86 -0.78 -5.63 -2.88
C ILE A 86 -1.48 -4.45 -3.55
N ILE A 87 -1.79 -3.43 -2.76
CA ILE A 87 -2.56 -2.27 -3.17
C ILE A 87 -1.63 -1.17 -3.66
N THR A 88 -1.94 -0.61 -4.83
CA THR A 88 -1.38 0.65 -5.32
C THR A 88 -2.48 1.72 -5.34
N VAL A 89 -2.12 2.96 -5.13
CA VAL A 89 -3.02 4.10 -5.25
C VAL A 89 -2.63 4.94 -6.47
N SER A 90 -3.63 5.43 -7.19
CA SER A 90 -3.42 6.28 -8.36
C SER A 90 -3.25 7.74 -7.96
N THR A 91 -2.64 8.53 -8.83
CA THR A 91 -2.58 9.99 -8.69
C THR A 91 -4.00 10.57 -8.74
N PRO A 92 -4.37 11.48 -7.81
CA PRO A 92 -5.66 12.15 -7.84
C PRO A 92 -5.87 12.94 -9.15
N THR A 93 -7.14 13.03 -9.56
CA THR A 93 -7.61 13.74 -10.76
C THR A 93 -8.74 14.70 -10.41
N GLY A 94 -9.27 15.43 -11.38
CA GLY A 94 -10.41 16.33 -11.16
C GLY A 94 -10.09 17.49 -10.22
N MET A 95 -8.85 18.00 -10.24
CA MET A 95 -8.41 19.08 -9.37
C MET A 95 -9.00 20.42 -9.84
N TYR A 96 -9.51 21.21 -8.89
CA TYR A 96 -9.95 22.57 -9.11
C TYR A 96 -9.90 23.40 -7.82
N ALA A 97 -9.83 24.71 -7.93
CA ALA A 97 -9.92 25.61 -6.79
C ALA A 97 -11.31 26.25 -6.71
N SER A 98 -11.79 26.48 -5.49
CA SER A 98 -13.08 27.10 -5.20
C SER A 98 -13.01 28.04 -3.99
N ASN A 99 -14.09 28.74 -3.69
CA ASN A 99 -14.21 29.63 -2.51
C ASN A 99 -13.03 30.60 -2.39
N LEU A 100 -12.61 31.18 -3.52
CA LEU A 100 -11.50 32.12 -3.55
C LEU A 100 -11.91 33.43 -2.90
N GLN A 101 -11.09 33.91 -1.99
CA GLN A 101 -11.26 35.17 -1.26
C GLN A 101 -9.91 35.91 -1.16
N LEU A 102 -9.92 37.05 -0.47
CA LEU A 102 -8.70 37.89 -0.25
C LEU A 102 -7.54 37.06 0.36
N ASN A 103 -7.84 36.18 1.31
CA ASN A 103 -6.84 35.52 2.11
C ASN A 103 -7.04 34.00 2.23
N LYS A 104 -7.87 33.41 1.38
CA LYS A 104 -8.11 31.96 1.38
C LYS A 104 -8.55 31.43 0.03
N GLY A 105 -8.37 30.11 -0.14
CA GLY A 105 -8.89 29.33 -1.25
C GLY A 105 -9.11 27.89 -0.81
N THR A 106 -9.97 27.16 -1.52
CA THR A 106 -10.22 25.72 -1.30
C THR A 106 -9.72 24.94 -2.50
N MET A 107 -8.81 24.02 -2.26
CA MET A 107 -8.29 23.06 -3.22
C MET A 107 -9.15 21.81 -3.18
N ASN A 108 -9.61 21.28 -4.32
CA ASN A 108 -10.50 20.12 -4.42
C ASN A 108 -9.95 19.13 -5.42
N TRP A 109 -10.25 17.84 -5.23
CA TRP A 109 -9.87 16.73 -6.11
C TRP A 109 -10.86 15.58 -6.03
N SER A 110 -10.79 14.64 -6.95
CA SER A 110 -11.61 13.43 -6.92
C SER A 110 -11.02 12.39 -5.97
N ALA A 111 -11.90 11.63 -5.29
CA ALA A 111 -11.49 10.53 -4.43
C ALA A 111 -10.75 9.44 -5.21
N VAL A 112 -9.72 8.87 -4.59
CA VAL A 112 -8.94 7.75 -5.11
C VAL A 112 -9.29 6.49 -4.34
N THR A 113 -9.60 5.41 -5.05
CA THR A 113 -9.88 4.10 -4.45
C THR A 113 -8.66 3.61 -3.66
N ASN A 114 -8.91 3.05 -2.48
CA ASN A 114 -7.89 2.55 -1.55
C ASN A 114 -6.93 3.61 -0.99
N ALA A 115 -7.15 4.89 -1.22
CA ALA A 115 -6.39 5.90 -0.53
C ALA A 115 -6.74 5.90 0.97
N ASN A 116 -5.72 5.86 1.83
CA ASN A 116 -5.85 6.04 3.27
C ASN A 116 -5.99 7.53 3.61
N HIS A 117 -5.19 8.36 2.94
CA HIS A 117 -5.21 9.81 3.09
C HIS A 117 -4.60 10.49 1.86
N TYR A 118 -4.53 11.81 1.90
CA TYR A 118 -3.90 12.62 0.86
C TYR A 118 -2.83 13.52 1.46
N ASP A 119 -1.74 13.70 0.73
CA ASP A 119 -0.80 14.77 0.99
C ASP A 119 -1.04 15.88 -0.02
N ILE A 120 -1.09 17.12 0.44
CA ILE A 120 -1.10 18.32 -0.39
C ILE A 120 0.20 19.07 -0.17
N ARG A 121 0.77 19.59 -1.24
CA ARG A 121 1.78 20.64 -1.15
C ARG A 121 1.33 21.89 -1.90
N PHE A 122 1.69 23.03 -1.38
CA PHE A 122 1.37 24.34 -1.96
C PHE A 122 2.51 25.33 -1.73
N ARG A 123 2.56 26.35 -2.58
CA ARG A 123 3.51 27.48 -2.49
C ARG A 123 2.93 28.71 -3.19
N ALA A 124 3.44 29.91 -2.87
CA ALA A 124 3.28 31.07 -3.73
C ALA A 124 4.03 30.83 -5.05
N GLN A 125 3.46 31.20 -6.17
CA GLN A 125 4.09 31.07 -7.48
C GLN A 125 5.45 31.76 -7.50
N GLY A 126 6.46 31.07 -8.04
CA GLY A 126 7.85 31.54 -8.05
C GLY A 126 8.64 31.23 -6.77
N SER A 127 8.00 30.74 -5.70
CA SER A 127 8.73 30.25 -4.52
C SER A 127 9.41 28.91 -4.81
N ALA A 128 10.65 28.75 -4.37
CA ALA A 128 11.36 27.48 -4.47
C ALA A 128 10.85 26.43 -3.45
N THR A 129 10.21 26.86 -2.36
CA THR A 129 9.86 25.97 -1.23
C THR A 129 8.39 25.59 -1.28
N TRP A 130 8.12 24.28 -1.21
CA TRP A 130 6.81 23.70 -1.02
C TRP A 130 6.48 23.50 0.46
N THR A 131 5.26 23.82 0.87
CA THR A 131 4.71 23.41 2.17
C THR A 131 3.82 22.20 1.97
N THR A 132 4.09 21.12 2.69
CA THR A 132 3.31 19.88 2.60
C THR A 132 2.44 19.69 3.84
N LEU A 133 1.20 19.25 3.63
CA LEU A 133 0.23 18.89 4.67
C LEU A 133 -0.29 17.48 4.39
N MET A 134 -0.33 16.65 5.42
CA MET A 134 -1.02 15.36 5.41
C MET A 134 -2.48 15.57 5.83
N LEU A 135 -3.42 15.01 5.08
CA LEU A 135 -4.86 15.18 5.31
C LEU A 135 -5.51 13.86 5.65
N ASN A 136 -6.36 13.85 6.68
CA ASN A 136 -7.15 12.67 7.03
C ASN A 136 -8.28 12.39 6.01
N LEU A 137 -8.55 11.11 5.72
CA LEU A 137 -9.74 10.69 4.97
C LEU A 137 -11.02 10.91 5.80
N PRO A 138 -12.15 11.14 5.12
CA PRO A 138 -12.39 11.10 3.65
C PRO A 138 -12.23 12.43 2.92
N ASN A 139 -11.39 13.34 3.38
CA ASN A 139 -11.29 14.68 2.82
C ASN A 139 -10.75 14.67 1.39
N THR A 140 -11.56 15.17 0.45
CA THR A 140 -11.17 15.43 -0.94
C THR A 140 -11.12 16.92 -1.24
N SER A 141 -10.98 17.71 -0.19
CA SER A 141 -10.80 19.16 -0.27
C SER A 141 -10.00 19.66 0.91
N GLN A 142 -9.25 20.74 0.69
CA GLN A 142 -8.52 21.47 1.72
C GLN A 142 -8.68 22.96 1.54
N GLN A 143 -9.24 23.63 2.53
CA GLN A 143 -9.21 25.08 2.60
C GLN A 143 -7.86 25.53 3.19
N LYS A 144 -7.22 26.47 2.53
CA LYS A 144 -6.04 27.18 3.02
C LYS A 144 -6.40 28.62 3.32
N THR A 145 -6.12 29.07 4.54
CA THR A 145 -6.31 30.43 5.03
C THR A 145 -4.96 31.10 5.30
N GLY A 146 -4.95 32.40 5.57
CA GLY A 146 -3.74 33.17 5.85
C GLY A 146 -2.88 33.40 4.58
N LEU A 147 -3.51 33.38 3.43
CA LEU A 147 -2.86 33.69 2.16
C LEU A 147 -2.77 35.20 1.96
N ALA A 148 -1.79 35.66 1.19
CA ALA A 148 -1.71 37.06 0.75
C ALA A 148 -2.78 37.33 -0.33
N SER A 149 -3.34 38.54 -0.35
CA SER A 149 -4.25 38.99 -1.41
C SER A 149 -3.54 39.14 -2.75
N SER A 150 -4.29 39.10 -3.85
CA SER A 150 -3.77 39.29 -5.21
C SER A 150 -2.54 38.41 -5.53
N THR A 151 -2.45 37.23 -4.92
CA THR A 151 -1.28 36.37 -5.03
C THR A 151 -1.68 35.05 -5.68
N THR A 152 -0.91 34.60 -6.66
CA THR A 152 -1.08 33.29 -7.28
C THR A 152 -0.36 32.23 -6.45
N TYR A 153 -1.08 31.15 -6.16
CA TYR A 153 -0.57 29.96 -5.47
C TYR A 153 -0.60 28.75 -6.39
N GLU A 154 0.42 27.96 -6.32
CA GLU A 154 0.52 26.64 -6.96
C GLU A 154 0.30 25.54 -5.93
N TRP A 155 -0.32 24.45 -6.34
CA TRP A 155 -0.55 23.30 -5.47
C TRP A 155 -0.58 22.00 -6.23
N GLU A 156 -0.30 20.92 -5.53
CA GLU A 156 -0.34 19.54 -6.01
C GLU A 156 -0.86 18.64 -4.91
N VAL A 157 -1.44 17.52 -5.29
CA VAL A 157 -1.97 16.52 -4.36
C VAL A 157 -1.51 15.14 -4.79
N ARG A 158 -1.26 14.26 -3.80
CA ARG A 158 -1.02 12.84 -4.02
C ARG A 158 -1.84 12.02 -3.05
N SER A 159 -2.18 10.79 -3.41
CA SER A 159 -2.83 9.82 -2.54
C SER A 159 -1.80 8.97 -1.81
N ALA A 160 -2.09 8.57 -0.60
CA ALA A 160 -1.31 7.64 0.20
C ALA A 160 -2.12 6.39 0.52
N CYS A 161 -1.53 5.22 0.37
CA CYS A 161 -2.10 3.94 0.81
C CYS A 161 -1.80 3.69 2.28
N SER A 162 -0.57 3.95 2.72
CA SER A 162 -0.12 3.77 4.11
C SER A 162 -0.41 5.00 4.96
N THR A 163 -0.56 4.82 6.28
CA THR A 163 -0.86 5.90 7.22
C THR A 163 0.30 6.88 7.43
N ASP A 164 1.50 6.51 7.05
CA ASP A 164 2.76 7.26 7.23
C ASP A 164 3.30 7.84 5.92
N SER A 165 2.53 7.81 4.84
CA SER A 165 2.95 8.21 3.48
C SER A 165 4.19 7.46 2.96
N SER A 166 4.49 6.27 3.46
CA SER A 166 5.57 5.41 2.93
C SER A 166 5.21 4.78 1.59
N SER A 167 3.92 4.66 1.29
CA SER A 167 3.38 4.17 0.02
C SER A 167 2.41 5.18 -0.57
N VAL A 168 2.86 5.93 -1.57
CA VAL A 168 2.14 7.06 -2.16
C VAL A 168 2.12 6.99 -3.69
N SER A 169 1.18 7.69 -4.29
CA SER A 169 1.19 7.95 -5.73
C SER A 169 2.25 9.01 -6.11
N ALA A 170 2.47 9.22 -7.41
CA ALA A 170 3.10 10.44 -7.87
C ALA A 170 2.27 11.67 -7.46
N TRP A 171 2.91 12.84 -7.41
CA TRP A 171 2.21 14.12 -7.30
C TRP A 171 1.39 14.37 -8.56
N SER A 172 0.22 15.02 -8.41
CA SER A 172 -0.58 15.47 -9.54
C SER A 172 0.16 16.49 -10.41
N SER A 173 -0.40 16.82 -11.57
CA SER A 173 0.00 18.03 -12.27
C SER A 173 -0.23 19.25 -11.38
N THR A 174 0.66 20.25 -11.49
CA THR A 174 0.53 21.51 -10.76
C THR A 174 -0.75 22.24 -11.18
N GLN A 175 -1.54 22.64 -10.21
CA GLN A 175 -2.70 23.52 -10.37
C GLN A 175 -2.38 24.88 -9.76
N SER A 176 -3.11 25.90 -10.18
CA SER A 176 -2.95 27.25 -9.62
C SER A 176 -4.29 27.92 -9.35
N PHE A 177 -4.28 28.85 -8.42
CA PHE A 177 -5.37 29.80 -8.19
C PHE A 177 -4.81 31.14 -7.71
N THR A 178 -5.56 32.23 -7.93
CA THR A 178 -5.18 33.55 -7.44
C THR A 178 -6.21 34.03 -6.43
N THR A 179 -5.74 34.51 -5.28
CA THR A 179 -6.58 35.16 -4.26
C THR A 179 -7.15 36.48 -4.78
N LEU A 180 -8.30 36.88 -4.26
CA LEU A 180 -8.94 38.13 -4.68
C LEU A 180 -8.15 39.37 -4.22
N THR A 181 -8.44 40.50 -4.86
CA THR A 181 -7.96 41.85 -4.50
C THR A 181 -8.78 42.46 -3.39
#